data_589022380f8c660140c3b34848e36ad5
#
_entry.id   589022380f8c660140c3b34848e36ad5
#
_cell.length_a   1.000
_cell.length_b   1.000
_cell.length_c   1.000
_cell.angle_alpha   90.00
_cell.angle_beta   90.00
_cell.angle_gamma   90.00
#
_symmetry.space_group_name_H-M   'P 1'
#
loop_
_entity.id
_entity.type
_entity.pdbx_description
1 polymer ?
#
loop_
_entity_poly.entity_id
_entity_poly.type
_entity_poly.pdbx_seq_one_letter_code
_entity_poly.pdbx_strand_id
1 'polypeptide(L)'
;MSSSTVKKRGRIVVGALAAVALSVAGITLVPSANAATVAFPKGPAPTNSSIEAVRGPFTTAQTSVSRLAASGFGGGDIYYPTDTSAGTYGAVVIAPGYTASKSSMAWLAPRLASQGFVVFNIDTLSTSDQPDSRGRQLLAAADYLTGRSSVRTRIDATRVAVVGHSMGGGGTLEASRSRPSLQAAIPLTPWNLTKSWSGNTVPTLVVGADGDSVASVTTHAEPFYQSLPASPGKAYLELNNATHFAPNSANTTIAKYSIAWLKLFVDNDTRYRQFVCPGPGAGLAVQEYRSSCANFTI
;
A
#
# COMPACT_ATOMS: atom_id res chain seq x y z
N MET A 1 -86.64 43.50 -35.56
CA MET A 1 -86.64 43.73 -36.99
C MET A 1 -85.51 42.93 -37.61
N SER A 2 -85.92 42.07 -38.43
CA SER A 2 -85.22 41.29 -39.49
C SER A 2 -83.87 40.57 -39.14
N SER A 3 -84.11 39.35 -38.95
CA SER A 3 -83.23 38.22 -39.03
C SER A 3 -82.54 38.07 -40.39
N SER A 4 -81.31 37.64 -40.49
CA SER A 4 -80.80 36.95 -41.64
C SER A 4 -79.81 35.86 -41.20
N THR A 5 -80.26 34.63 -41.40
CA THR A 5 -79.59 33.38 -41.17
C THR A 5 -78.71 33.05 -42.33
N VAL A 6 -77.42 32.82 -42.15
CA VAL A 6 -76.52 32.22 -43.17
C VAL A 6 -76.02 30.91 -42.66
N LYS A 7 -76.46 29.82 -43.33
CA LYS A 7 -75.96 28.46 -43.19
C LYS A 7 -74.54 28.35 -43.82
N LYS A 8 -73.54 27.95 -43.08
CA LYS A 8 -72.27 27.45 -43.62
C LYS A 8 -72.12 25.95 -43.38
N ARG A 9 -71.96 25.25 -44.53
CA ARG A 9 -71.75 23.78 -44.59
C ARG A 9 -70.39 23.43 -43.97
N GLY A 10 -70.40 22.50 -43.03
CA GLY A 10 -69.20 21.90 -42.48
C GLY A 10 -68.59 20.90 -43.42
N ARG A 11 -67.27 20.99 -43.65
CA ARG A 11 -66.43 19.95 -44.26
C ARG A 11 -65.88 19.10 -43.13
N ILE A 12 -66.16 17.80 -43.18
CA ILE A 12 -65.55 16.80 -42.32
C ILE A 12 -64.16 16.52 -42.88
N VAL A 13 -63.11 16.83 -42.10
CA VAL A 13 -61.73 16.37 -42.39
C VAL A 13 -61.49 15.15 -41.52
N VAL A 14 -61.32 14.00 -42.15
CA VAL A 14 -60.91 12.78 -41.47
C VAL A 14 -59.40 12.89 -41.23
N GLY A 15 -59.01 13.13 -39.99
CA GLY A 15 -57.64 13.11 -39.57
C GLY A 15 -57.17 11.68 -39.26
N ALA A 16 -56.23 11.20 -40.04
CA ALA A 16 -55.55 9.92 -39.78
C ALA A 16 -54.65 10.08 -38.54
N LEU A 17 -54.90 9.33 -37.49
CA LEU A 17 -54.05 9.19 -36.33
C LEU A 17 -52.87 8.27 -36.70
N ALA A 18 -51.71 8.84 -36.90
CA ALA A 18 -50.46 8.07 -36.98
C ALA A 18 -50.01 7.70 -35.57
N ALA A 19 -50.06 6.40 -35.24
CA ALA A 19 -49.50 5.86 -34.01
C ALA A 19 -47.97 5.83 -34.14
N VAL A 20 -47.27 6.70 -33.40
CA VAL A 20 -45.79 6.62 -33.24
C VAL A 20 -45.48 5.54 -32.21
N ALA A 21 -45.01 4.38 -32.66
CA ALA A 21 -44.45 3.36 -31.81
C ALA A 21 -43.07 3.83 -31.30
N LEU A 22 -42.97 4.25 -30.04
CA LEU A 22 -41.67 4.41 -29.37
C LEU A 22 -41.08 3.02 -29.12
N SER A 23 -40.09 2.63 -29.91
CA SER A 23 -39.20 1.53 -29.59
C SER A 23 -38.26 1.94 -28.47
N VAL A 24 -38.52 1.44 -27.26
CA VAL A 24 -37.55 1.53 -26.14
C VAL A 24 -36.41 0.56 -26.45
N ALA A 25 -35.30 1.09 -26.97
CA ALA A 25 -34.06 0.32 -27.08
C ALA A 25 -33.59 -0.02 -25.68
N GLY A 26 -33.72 -1.26 -25.27
CA GLY A 26 -33.17 -1.76 -24.00
C GLY A 26 -31.65 -1.62 -24.04
N ILE A 27 -31.13 -0.70 -23.21
CA ILE A 27 -29.70 -0.63 -22.96
C ILE A 27 -29.35 -1.87 -22.12
N THR A 28 -28.85 -2.91 -22.77
CA THR A 28 -28.20 -4.02 -22.04
C THR A 28 -26.90 -3.46 -21.48
N LEU A 29 -26.87 -3.22 -20.16
CA LEU A 29 -25.63 -3.00 -19.43
C LEU A 29 -24.80 -4.27 -19.55
N VAL A 30 -23.84 -4.25 -20.47
CA VAL A 30 -22.77 -5.25 -20.49
C VAL A 30 -21.99 -5.05 -19.20
N PRO A 31 -21.88 -6.06 -18.31
CA PRO A 31 -21.04 -5.91 -17.14
C PRO A 31 -19.62 -5.62 -17.63
N SER A 32 -19.05 -4.51 -17.16
CA SER A 32 -17.66 -4.18 -17.43
C SER A 32 -16.82 -5.37 -16.97
N ALA A 33 -16.17 -6.05 -17.90
CA ALA A 33 -15.17 -7.04 -17.56
C ALA A 33 -14.14 -6.30 -16.68
N ASN A 34 -13.98 -6.72 -15.44
CA ASN A 34 -12.90 -6.23 -14.59
C ASN A 34 -11.62 -6.44 -15.39
N ALA A 35 -10.96 -5.33 -15.75
CA ALA A 35 -9.65 -5.41 -16.38
C ALA A 35 -8.77 -6.22 -15.43
N ALA A 36 -8.29 -7.37 -15.90
CA ALA A 36 -7.41 -8.21 -15.09
C ALA A 36 -6.20 -7.36 -14.67
N THR A 37 -5.96 -7.25 -13.39
CA THR A 37 -4.83 -6.50 -12.86
C THR A 37 -3.55 -7.15 -13.38
N VAL A 38 -2.66 -6.35 -13.96
CA VAL A 38 -1.41 -6.87 -14.53
C VAL A 38 -0.52 -7.34 -13.39
N ALA A 39 -0.14 -8.62 -13.40
CA ALA A 39 0.80 -9.20 -12.43
C ALA A 39 2.25 -8.95 -12.85
N PHE A 40 3.11 -8.67 -11.87
CA PHE A 40 4.55 -8.44 -12.06
C PHE A 40 5.38 -9.45 -11.25
N PRO A 41 5.23 -10.77 -11.47
CA PRO A 41 5.93 -11.77 -10.68
C PRO A 41 7.44 -11.64 -10.89
N LYS A 42 8.20 -11.62 -9.79
CA LYS A 42 9.66 -11.57 -9.78
C LYS A 42 10.21 -12.76 -9.02
N GLY A 43 11.18 -13.41 -9.62
CA GLY A 43 11.84 -14.59 -9.04
C GLY A 43 10.99 -15.87 -9.05
N PRO A 44 11.51 -16.94 -8.42
CA PRO A 44 10.85 -18.25 -8.38
C PRO A 44 9.57 -18.24 -7.54
N ALA A 45 8.77 -19.29 -7.63
CA ALA A 45 7.60 -19.49 -6.77
C ALA A 45 8.05 -19.49 -5.29
N PRO A 46 7.34 -18.75 -4.40
CA PRO A 46 7.74 -18.63 -3.01
C PRO A 46 7.44 -19.90 -2.21
N THR A 47 8.32 -20.17 -1.26
CA THR A 47 8.12 -21.16 -0.19
C THR A 47 8.31 -20.48 1.18
N ASN A 48 7.90 -21.13 2.27
CA ASN A 48 8.19 -20.60 3.61
C ASN A 48 9.67 -20.32 3.79
N SER A 49 10.55 -21.27 3.42
CA SER A 49 11.99 -21.12 3.56
C SER A 49 12.55 -19.96 2.71
N SER A 50 12.03 -19.74 1.49
CA SER A 50 12.54 -18.67 0.62
C SER A 50 12.20 -17.27 1.11
N ILE A 51 11.00 -17.07 1.72
CA ILE A 51 10.60 -15.78 2.27
C ILE A 51 11.12 -15.55 3.71
N GLU A 52 11.53 -16.61 4.41
CA GLU A 52 12.21 -16.55 5.70
C GLU A 52 13.74 -16.41 5.58
N ALA A 53 14.29 -16.67 4.43
CA ALA A 53 15.74 -16.53 4.17
C ALA A 53 16.20 -15.08 4.38
N VAL A 54 17.43 -14.91 4.87
CA VAL A 54 18.06 -13.59 5.07
C VAL A 54 18.21 -12.84 3.75
N ARG A 55 18.40 -13.58 2.65
CA ARG A 55 18.49 -13.04 1.28
C ARG A 55 17.54 -13.79 0.36
N GLY A 56 16.92 -13.05 -0.54
CA GLY A 56 16.13 -13.57 -1.65
C GLY A 56 17.00 -13.94 -2.86
N PRO A 57 16.36 -14.25 -3.99
CA PRO A 57 17.05 -14.77 -5.18
C PRO A 57 17.84 -13.72 -5.96
N PHE A 58 17.68 -12.41 -5.67
CA PHE A 58 18.34 -11.36 -6.46
C PHE A 58 19.63 -10.88 -5.80
N THR A 59 20.69 -10.80 -6.57
CA THR A 59 21.91 -10.06 -6.21
C THR A 59 21.58 -8.58 -6.13
N THR A 60 22.08 -7.90 -5.10
CA THR A 60 21.76 -6.49 -4.84
C THR A 60 23.02 -5.63 -4.82
N ALA A 61 22.83 -4.35 -5.17
CA ALA A 61 23.80 -3.29 -4.98
C ALA A 61 23.20 -2.18 -4.12
N GLN A 62 24.03 -1.24 -3.68
CA GLN A 62 23.65 -0.11 -2.86
C GLN A 62 24.23 1.19 -3.44
N THR A 63 23.49 2.28 -3.29
CA THR A 63 23.98 3.65 -3.50
C THR A 63 23.42 4.56 -2.41
N SER A 64 24.15 5.63 -2.06
CA SER A 64 23.71 6.56 -1.00
C SER A 64 23.27 7.89 -1.59
N VAL A 65 22.30 8.52 -0.93
CA VAL A 65 21.81 9.87 -1.21
C VAL A 65 22.21 10.75 -0.03
N SER A 66 23.08 11.73 -0.29
CA SER A 66 23.49 12.66 0.76
C SER A 66 22.33 13.58 1.16
N ARG A 67 22.40 14.14 2.38
CA ARG A 67 21.44 15.15 2.82
C ARG A 67 21.36 16.36 1.89
N LEU A 68 22.49 16.76 1.28
CA LEU A 68 22.54 17.88 0.33
C LEU A 68 21.82 17.59 -0.99
N ALA A 69 21.79 16.32 -1.42
CA ALA A 69 21.08 15.89 -2.62
C ALA A 69 19.58 15.61 -2.35
N ALA A 70 19.21 15.45 -1.08
CA ALA A 70 17.84 15.21 -0.66
C ALA A 70 17.03 16.52 -0.58
N SER A 71 15.77 16.46 -0.99
CA SER A 71 14.83 17.57 -0.84
C SER A 71 13.57 17.07 -0.14
N GLY A 72 13.29 17.61 1.04
CA GLY A 72 12.13 17.23 1.84
C GLY A 72 12.31 15.97 2.70
N PHE A 73 13.53 15.39 2.80
CA PHE A 73 13.92 14.28 3.67
C PHE A 73 15.44 14.36 3.99
N GLY A 74 15.94 13.51 4.86
CA GLY A 74 17.31 13.61 5.40
C GLY A 74 18.42 12.93 4.59
N GLY A 75 18.12 12.36 3.41
CA GLY A 75 19.06 11.49 2.68
C GLY A 75 18.78 10.02 3.00
N GLY A 76 19.70 9.11 2.68
CA GLY A 76 19.52 7.68 2.95
C GLY A 76 20.31 6.76 2.03
N ASP A 77 19.97 5.46 2.08
CA ASP A 77 20.60 4.43 1.26
C ASP A 77 19.57 3.70 0.42
N ILE A 78 19.86 3.56 -0.87
CA ILE A 78 19.05 2.84 -1.84
C ILE A 78 19.68 1.49 -2.12
N TYR A 79 18.93 0.42 -1.88
CA TYR A 79 19.29 -0.97 -2.20
C TYR A 79 18.46 -1.42 -3.39
N TYR A 80 19.07 -2.12 -4.35
CA TYR A 80 18.37 -2.48 -5.58
C TYR A 80 18.91 -3.76 -6.20
N PRO A 81 18.07 -4.56 -6.91
CA PRO A 81 18.53 -5.69 -7.69
C PRO A 81 19.46 -5.25 -8.83
N THR A 82 20.53 -5.97 -9.05
CA THR A 82 21.48 -5.68 -10.14
C THR A 82 20.98 -6.18 -11.49
N ASP A 83 20.21 -7.29 -11.48
CA ASP A 83 19.60 -7.85 -12.68
C ASP A 83 18.49 -6.92 -13.21
N THR A 84 18.54 -6.62 -14.51
CA THR A 84 17.54 -5.84 -15.23
C THR A 84 16.75 -6.66 -16.26
N SER A 85 17.11 -7.93 -16.44
CA SER A 85 16.44 -8.83 -17.39
C SER A 85 14.98 -9.10 -17.00
N ALA A 86 14.65 -9.01 -15.69
CA ALA A 86 13.31 -9.14 -15.18
C ALA A 86 12.44 -7.87 -15.36
N GLY A 87 12.96 -6.83 -16.06
CA GLY A 87 12.29 -5.53 -16.22
C GLY A 87 12.37 -4.66 -14.97
N THR A 88 11.43 -3.71 -14.83
CA THR A 88 11.37 -2.79 -13.69
C THR A 88 10.83 -3.44 -12.41
N TYR A 89 11.22 -2.88 -11.27
CA TYR A 89 10.85 -3.35 -9.93
C TYR A 89 9.91 -2.36 -9.25
N GLY A 90 9.10 -2.84 -8.31
CA GLY A 90 8.39 -1.99 -7.37
C GLY A 90 9.36 -1.29 -6.40
N ALA A 91 8.94 -0.15 -5.86
CA ALA A 91 9.74 0.65 -4.93
C ALA A 91 9.17 0.60 -3.51
N VAL A 92 10.06 0.64 -2.51
CA VAL A 92 9.71 0.69 -1.09
C VAL A 92 10.52 1.78 -0.40
N VAL A 93 9.86 2.67 0.34
CA VAL A 93 10.54 3.69 1.16
C VAL A 93 10.36 3.35 2.63
N ILE A 94 11.46 3.37 3.41
CA ILE A 94 11.47 2.99 4.83
C ILE A 94 11.89 4.19 5.68
N ALA A 95 11.08 4.52 6.72
CA ALA A 95 11.39 5.58 7.69
C ALA A 95 11.66 5.02 9.09
N PRO A 96 12.67 5.57 9.82
CA PRO A 96 12.99 5.19 11.20
C PRO A 96 11.98 5.76 12.20
N GLY A 97 12.10 5.37 13.47
CA GLY A 97 11.37 5.88 14.62
C GLY A 97 11.92 7.21 15.16
N TYR A 98 11.31 7.68 16.27
CA TYR A 98 11.75 8.85 17.03
C TYR A 98 13.17 8.64 17.58
N THR A 99 14.01 9.67 17.54
CA THR A 99 15.44 9.68 17.89
C THR A 99 16.33 8.72 17.10
N ALA A 100 15.76 7.95 16.15
CA ALA A 100 16.49 6.97 15.36
C ALA A 100 16.87 7.53 13.97
N SER A 101 17.94 6.96 13.41
CA SER A 101 18.35 7.16 12.01
C SER A 101 18.02 5.92 11.17
N LYS A 102 18.26 5.99 9.86
CA LYS A 102 18.13 4.87 8.93
C LYS A 102 18.82 3.58 9.40
N SER A 103 19.88 3.70 10.20
CA SER A 103 20.62 2.53 10.70
C SER A 103 19.76 1.57 11.50
N SER A 104 18.72 2.09 12.19
CA SER A 104 17.80 1.26 12.98
C SER A 104 16.97 0.29 12.13
N MET A 105 16.83 0.57 10.82
CA MET A 105 16.07 -0.26 9.87
C MET A 105 16.97 -0.87 8.77
N ALA A 106 18.30 -0.76 8.91
CA ALA A 106 19.26 -1.15 7.88
C ALA A 106 19.25 -2.65 7.55
N TRP A 107 18.79 -3.52 8.45
CA TRP A 107 18.68 -4.96 8.22
C TRP A 107 17.56 -5.33 7.23
N LEU A 108 16.47 -4.56 7.22
CA LEU A 108 15.27 -4.86 6.42
C LEU A 108 15.46 -4.47 4.94
N ALA A 109 16.08 -3.32 4.68
CA ALA A 109 16.20 -2.77 3.33
C ALA A 109 16.91 -3.71 2.32
N PRO A 110 18.12 -4.25 2.61
CA PRO A 110 18.77 -5.18 1.68
C PRO A 110 18.05 -6.53 1.58
N ARG A 111 17.30 -6.93 2.61
CA ARG A 111 16.49 -8.15 2.58
C ARG A 111 15.32 -7.99 1.62
N LEU A 112 14.57 -6.89 1.68
CA LEU A 112 13.49 -6.59 0.73
C LEU A 112 14.04 -6.41 -0.70
N ALA A 113 15.18 -5.73 -0.86
CA ALA A 113 15.79 -5.55 -2.17
C ALA A 113 16.15 -6.90 -2.83
N SER A 114 16.69 -7.84 -2.06
CA SER A 114 17.01 -9.18 -2.56
C SER A 114 15.79 -10.02 -2.95
N GLN A 115 14.60 -9.58 -2.57
CA GLN A 115 13.33 -10.17 -2.99
C GLN A 115 12.74 -9.50 -4.25
N GLY A 116 13.45 -8.52 -4.84
CA GLY A 116 13.05 -7.88 -6.09
C GLY A 116 12.29 -6.56 -5.89
N PHE A 117 12.77 -5.71 -5.00
CA PHE A 117 12.31 -4.33 -4.83
C PHE A 117 13.49 -3.35 -4.92
N VAL A 118 13.22 -2.10 -5.32
CA VAL A 118 14.15 -1.00 -5.07
C VAL A 118 13.76 -0.36 -3.75
N VAL A 119 14.64 -0.40 -2.76
CA VAL A 119 14.33 -0.02 -1.38
C VAL A 119 15.16 1.18 -0.95
N PHE A 120 14.50 2.24 -0.55
CA PHE A 120 15.11 3.45 -0.04
C PHE A 120 14.90 3.58 1.47
N ASN A 121 15.93 3.34 2.24
CA ASN A 121 15.95 3.49 3.68
C ASN A 121 16.44 4.90 4.03
N ILE A 122 15.56 5.77 4.53
CA ILE A 122 15.82 7.21 4.67
C ILE A 122 16.22 7.61 6.08
N ASP A 123 17.01 8.68 6.17
CA ASP A 123 17.07 9.54 7.34
C ASP A 123 15.98 10.63 7.26
N THR A 124 15.52 11.08 8.41
CA THR A 124 14.58 12.19 8.52
C THR A 124 15.32 13.53 8.63
N LEU A 125 14.62 14.63 8.36
CA LEU A 125 15.16 16.00 8.47
C LEU A 125 15.60 16.29 9.91
N SER A 126 14.83 15.81 10.87
CA SER A 126 15.19 15.75 12.29
C SER A 126 14.79 14.42 12.88
N THR A 127 15.60 13.89 13.78
CA THR A 127 15.27 12.65 14.51
C THR A 127 14.07 12.81 15.44
N SER A 128 13.68 14.06 15.79
CA SER A 128 12.49 14.40 16.58
C SER A 128 11.22 14.65 15.77
N ASP A 129 11.28 14.53 14.44
CA ASP A 129 10.12 14.72 13.57
C ASP A 129 8.93 13.84 13.97
N GLN A 130 7.74 14.46 13.98
CA GLN A 130 6.48 13.81 14.31
C GLN A 130 5.94 12.99 13.12
N PRO A 131 4.95 12.10 13.32
CA PRO A 131 4.43 11.23 12.27
C PRO A 131 3.97 11.94 11.00
N ASP A 132 3.29 13.07 11.08
CA ASP A 132 2.83 13.84 9.92
C ASP A 132 4.01 14.35 9.08
N SER A 133 5.09 14.83 9.73
CA SER A 133 6.31 15.23 9.06
C SER A 133 7.00 14.04 8.39
N ARG A 134 7.08 12.88 9.08
CA ARG A 134 7.67 11.66 8.51
C ARG A 134 6.86 11.12 7.33
N GLY A 135 5.53 11.27 7.35
CA GLY A 135 4.67 10.96 6.22
C GLY A 135 5.02 11.77 4.97
N ARG A 136 5.16 13.10 5.14
CA ARG A 136 5.62 13.97 4.03
C ARG A 136 7.01 13.61 3.53
N GLN A 137 7.92 13.24 4.41
CA GLN A 137 9.28 12.84 4.06
C GLN A 137 9.33 11.51 3.31
N LEU A 138 8.52 10.53 3.72
CA LEU A 138 8.34 9.28 2.96
C LEU A 138 7.88 9.55 1.53
N LEU A 139 6.92 10.46 1.34
CA LEU A 139 6.41 10.83 0.01
C LEU A 139 7.45 11.60 -0.80
N ALA A 140 8.19 12.54 -0.20
CA ALA A 140 9.27 13.27 -0.86
C ALA A 140 10.40 12.32 -1.30
N ALA A 141 10.73 11.34 -0.47
CA ALA A 141 11.72 10.31 -0.79
C ALA A 141 11.23 9.37 -1.90
N ALA A 142 9.95 9.02 -1.94
CA ALA A 142 9.35 8.25 -3.02
C ALA A 142 9.43 9.01 -4.36
N ASP A 143 9.13 10.30 -4.36
CA ASP A 143 9.22 11.17 -5.55
C ASP A 143 10.67 11.33 -6.02
N TYR A 144 11.62 11.47 -5.09
CA TYR A 144 13.04 11.46 -5.42
C TYR A 144 13.48 10.13 -6.02
N LEU A 145 13.09 9.02 -5.37
CA LEU A 145 13.48 7.67 -5.78
C LEU A 145 13.05 7.36 -7.21
N THR A 146 11.80 7.66 -7.54
CA THR A 146 11.21 7.36 -8.85
C THR A 146 11.56 8.39 -9.94
N GLY A 147 11.79 9.66 -9.59
CA GLY A 147 11.97 10.73 -10.56
C GLY A 147 13.43 11.17 -10.75
N ARG A 148 14.26 11.12 -9.69
CA ARG A 148 15.59 11.76 -9.70
C ARG A 148 16.75 10.86 -9.33
N SER A 149 16.49 9.70 -8.71
CA SER A 149 17.58 8.80 -8.27
C SER A 149 18.39 8.26 -9.45
N SER A 150 19.63 7.87 -9.19
CA SER A 150 20.50 7.20 -10.18
C SER A 150 19.95 5.84 -10.63
N VAL A 151 19.00 5.28 -9.89
CA VAL A 151 18.40 3.96 -10.17
C VAL A 151 16.95 4.05 -10.68
N ARG A 152 16.43 5.25 -10.96
CA ARG A 152 15.03 5.48 -11.38
C ARG A 152 14.59 4.64 -12.57
N THR A 153 15.50 4.34 -13.50
CA THR A 153 15.20 3.51 -14.68
C THR A 153 14.95 2.04 -14.36
N ARG A 154 15.24 1.60 -13.13
CA ARG A 154 14.95 0.26 -12.62
C ARG A 154 13.58 0.16 -11.97
N ILE A 155 12.85 1.29 -11.84
CA ILE A 155 11.63 1.40 -11.04
C ILE A 155 10.42 1.59 -11.93
N ASP A 156 9.36 0.89 -11.61
CA ASP A 156 8.01 1.24 -12.04
C ASP A 156 7.43 2.26 -11.04
N ALA A 157 7.34 3.51 -11.45
CA ALA A 157 6.90 4.61 -10.59
C ALA A 157 5.43 4.50 -10.14
N THR A 158 4.65 3.62 -10.75
CA THR A 158 3.26 3.35 -10.35
C THR A 158 3.15 2.34 -9.20
N ARG A 159 4.25 1.65 -8.87
CA ARG A 159 4.28 0.57 -7.88
C ARG A 159 5.16 0.95 -6.68
N VAL A 160 4.63 1.78 -5.80
CA VAL A 160 5.36 2.32 -4.65
C VAL A 160 4.68 1.93 -3.34
N ALA A 161 5.46 1.51 -2.36
CA ALA A 161 5.02 1.22 -0.99
C ALA A 161 5.83 2.00 0.05
N VAL A 162 5.27 2.12 1.25
CA VAL A 162 5.92 2.76 2.40
C VAL A 162 5.93 1.83 3.61
N VAL A 163 7.02 1.88 4.36
CA VAL A 163 7.25 1.10 5.59
C VAL A 163 7.82 2.04 6.65
N GLY A 164 7.52 1.82 7.91
CA GLY A 164 8.15 2.64 8.96
C GLY A 164 7.98 2.06 10.34
N HIS A 165 8.92 2.38 11.23
CA HIS A 165 8.92 1.98 12.63
C HIS A 165 8.43 3.12 13.54
N SER A 166 7.63 2.83 14.55
CA SER A 166 7.22 3.77 15.59
C SER A 166 6.56 5.03 15.02
N MET A 167 7.13 6.23 15.23
CA MET A 167 6.69 7.47 14.58
C MET A 167 6.85 7.41 13.04
N GLY A 168 7.81 6.63 12.51
CA GLY A 168 7.89 6.32 11.08
C GLY A 168 6.73 5.45 10.62
N GLY A 169 6.25 4.52 11.47
CA GLY A 169 5.04 3.73 11.25
C GLY A 169 3.77 4.60 11.25
N GLY A 170 3.68 5.56 12.19
CA GLY A 170 2.66 6.60 12.15
C GLY A 170 2.74 7.43 10.87
N GLY A 171 3.96 7.78 10.44
CA GLY A 171 4.22 8.46 9.16
C GLY A 171 3.81 7.63 7.94
N THR A 172 3.94 6.31 8.00
CA THR A 172 3.44 5.39 6.97
C THR A 172 1.93 5.52 6.78
N LEU A 173 1.17 5.61 7.87
CA LEU A 173 -0.28 5.83 7.84
C LEU A 173 -0.64 7.23 7.31
N GLU A 174 0.11 8.28 7.71
CA GLU A 174 -0.07 9.64 7.17
C GLU A 174 0.22 9.71 5.66
N ALA A 175 1.31 9.06 5.21
CA ALA A 175 1.68 9.00 3.79
C ALA A 175 0.61 8.28 2.96
N SER A 176 0.13 7.13 3.43
CA SER A 176 -0.88 6.35 2.72
C SER A 176 -2.24 7.06 2.65
N ARG A 177 -2.64 7.76 3.70
CA ARG A 177 -3.84 8.62 3.67
C ARG A 177 -3.69 9.77 2.67
N SER A 178 -2.50 10.38 2.59
CA SER A 178 -2.23 11.53 1.72
C SER A 178 -2.00 11.16 0.26
N ARG A 179 -1.58 9.91 -0.03
CA ARG A 179 -1.32 9.40 -1.38
C ARG A 179 -1.99 8.05 -1.59
N PRO A 180 -3.28 8.04 -1.98
CA PRO A 180 -4.05 6.81 -2.22
C PRO A 180 -3.51 5.93 -3.36
N SER A 181 -2.61 6.47 -4.21
CA SER A 181 -1.96 5.71 -5.27
C SER A 181 -0.81 4.80 -4.81
N LEU A 182 -0.42 4.85 -3.53
CA LEU A 182 0.51 3.88 -2.96
C LEU A 182 -0.11 2.48 -3.01
N GLN A 183 0.73 1.48 -3.30
CA GLN A 183 0.27 0.11 -3.48
C GLN A 183 0.27 -0.70 -2.19
N ALA A 184 1.07 -0.31 -1.20
CA ALA A 184 1.07 -0.95 0.11
C ALA A 184 1.64 -0.03 1.20
N ALA A 185 1.21 -0.27 2.44
CA ALA A 185 1.72 0.38 3.63
C ALA A 185 1.99 -0.66 4.74
N ILE A 186 3.14 -0.55 5.42
CA ILE A 186 3.49 -1.46 6.52
C ILE A 186 3.99 -0.64 7.73
N PRO A 187 3.08 -0.17 8.58
CA PRO A 187 3.42 0.42 9.87
C PRO A 187 3.86 -0.67 10.87
N LEU A 188 5.10 -0.56 11.33
CA LEU A 188 5.74 -1.48 12.29
C LEU A 188 5.74 -0.86 13.69
N THR A 189 5.14 -1.53 14.68
CA THR A 189 4.93 -1.00 16.05
C THR A 189 4.59 0.50 16.03
N PRO A 190 3.54 0.90 15.29
CA PRO A 190 3.33 2.29 14.91
C PRO A 190 2.90 3.16 16.10
N TRP A 191 3.42 4.38 16.13
CA TRP A 191 2.99 5.42 17.07
C TRP A 191 2.37 6.61 16.33
N ASN A 192 1.14 7.01 16.71
CA ASN A 192 0.48 8.23 16.24
C ASN A 192 -0.60 8.66 17.23
N LEU A 193 -0.83 9.97 17.36
CA LEU A 193 -1.94 10.51 18.15
C LEU A 193 -3.29 10.33 17.43
N THR A 194 -3.29 10.38 16.09
CA THR A 194 -4.46 10.04 15.27
C THR A 194 -4.76 8.55 15.41
N LYS A 195 -6.00 8.22 15.81
CA LYS A 195 -6.40 6.81 16.05
C LYS A 195 -7.33 6.26 14.97
N SER A 196 -7.89 7.10 14.09
CA SER A 196 -8.79 6.67 13.02
C SER A 196 -8.18 6.88 11.64
N TRP A 197 -8.17 5.82 10.85
CA TRP A 197 -7.63 5.75 9.49
C TRP A 197 -8.69 5.30 8.48
N SER A 198 -9.97 5.56 8.77
CA SER A 198 -11.12 5.11 7.97
C SER A 198 -11.11 5.63 6.51
N GLY A 199 -10.41 6.72 6.25
CA GLY A 199 -10.22 7.27 4.90
C GLY A 199 -9.00 6.72 4.14
N ASN A 200 -8.22 5.80 4.73
CA ASN A 200 -7.04 5.23 4.07
C ASN A 200 -7.44 4.06 3.17
N THR A 201 -7.23 4.21 1.86
CA THR A 201 -7.58 3.19 0.84
C THR A 201 -6.37 2.41 0.33
N VAL A 202 -5.23 2.50 1.00
CA VAL A 202 -4.01 1.74 0.65
C VAL A 202 -4.00 0.41 1.41
N PRO A 203 -3.73 -0.73 0.76
CA PRO A 203 -3.57 -2.02 1.45
C PRO A 203 -2.55 -1.91 2.58
N THR A 204 -2.96 -2.20 3.83
CA THR A 204 -2.13 -1.92 5.00
C THR A 204 -1.97 -3.16 5.90
N LEU A 205 -0.71 -3.55 6.15
CA LEU A 205 -0.32 -4.54 7.16
C LEU A 205 0.18 -3.83 8.41
N VAL A 206 -0.61 -3.79 9.47
CA VAL A 206 -0.22 -3.23 10.77
C VAL A 206 0.49 -4.32 11.58
N VAL A 207 1.73 -4.06 12.00
CA VAL A 207 2.49 -4.98 12.85
C VAL A 207 2.58 -4.41 14.26
N GLY A 208 2.02 -5.10 15.25
CA GLY A 208 2.12 -4.82 16.68
C GLY A 208 3.11 -5.75 17.38
N ALA A 209 3.36 -5.52 18.67
CA ALA A 209 4.15 -6.36 19.55
C ALA A 209 3.48 -6.41 20.93
N ASP A 210 3.26 -7.59 21.48
CA ASP A 210 2.48 -7.81 22.71
C ASP A 210 3.09 -7.14 23.96
N GLY A 211 4.41 -7.07 24.02
CA GLY A 211 5.17 -6.38 25.08
C GLY A 211 5.55 -4.93 24.76
N ASP A 212 4.87 -4.27 23.81
CA ASP A 212 5.15 -2.87 23.48
C ASP A 212 4.67 -1.92 24.58
N SER A 213 5.62 -1.40 25.38
CA SER A 213 5.37 -0.45 26.46
C SER A 213 5.43 1.03 26.01
N VAL A 214 5.81 1.32 24.74
CA VAL A 214 5.91 2.67 24.18
C VAL A 214 4.67 3.01 23.37
N ALA A 215 4.26 2.12 22.47
CA ALA A 215 3.08 2.22 21.65
C ALA A 215 2.22 0.96 21.81
N SER A 216 1.65 0.77 23.02
CA SER A 216 0.93 -0.46 23.34
C SER A 216 -0.09 -0.82 22.25
N VAL A 217 -0.23 -2.09 21.95
CA VAL A 217 -1.12 -2.58 20.87
C VAL A 217 -2.55 -2.08 21.07
N THR A 218 -3.03 -2.05 22.31
CA THR A 218 -4.40 -1.62 22.66
C THR A 218 -4.66 -0.14 22.41
N THR A 219 -3.63 0.72 22.43
CA THR A 219 -3.76 2.17 22.22
C THR A 219 -3.28 2.63 20.85
N HIS A 220 -2.58 1.77 20.08
CA HIS A 220 -1.99 2.12 18.79
C HIS A 220 -2.30 1.11 17.69
N ALA A 221 -1.55 0.01 17.61
CA ALA A 221 -1.61 -0.90 16.47
C ALA A 221 -3.02 -1.48 16.23
N GLU A 222 -3.71 -1.87 17.29
CA GLU A 222 -5.04 -2.45 17.21
C GLU A 222 -6.13 -1.41 16.80
N PRO A 223 -6.27 -0.24 17.43
CA PRO A 223 -7.18 0.81 16.94
C PRO A 223 -6.86 1.24 15.51
N PHE A 224 -5.59 1.29 15.12
CA PHE A 224 -5.24 1.63 13.73
C PHE A 224 -5.77 0.58 12.77
N TYR A 225 -5.51 -0.71 13.01
CA TYR A 225 -6.07 -1.80 12.21
C TYR A 225 -7.60 -1.79 12.17
N GLN A 226 -8.25 -1.62 13.32
CA GLN A 226 -9.71 -1.62 13.42
C GLN A 226 -10.34 -0.53 12.56
N SER A 227 -9.77 0.68 12.57
CA SER A 227 -10.29 1.83 11.83
C SER A 227 -10.02 1.80 10.33
N LEU A 228 -9.05 1.03 9.84
CA LEU A 228 -8.77 0.86 8.41
C LEU A 228 -9.96 0.20 7.69
N PRO A 229 -10.28 0.59 6.44
CA PRO A 229 -11.27 -0.09 5.61
C PRO A 229 -10.87 -1.55 5.33
N ALA A 230 -11.85 -2.43 5.17
CA ALA A 230 -11.60 -3.83 4.83
C ALA A 230 -11.08 -3.99 3.39
N SER A 231 -11.51 -3.13 2.46
CA SER A 231 -11.05 -3.09 1.07
C SER A 231 -10.18 -1.85 0.85
N PRO A 232 -9.09 -1.94 0.06
CA PRO A 232 -8.66 -3.08 -0.78
C PRO A 232 -7.95 -4.21 -0.02
N GLY A 233 -7.67 -4.04 1.26
CA GLY A 233 -7.07 -5.06 2.09
C GLY A 233 -6.42 -4.49 3.34
N LYS A 234 -6.65 -5.14 4.49
CA LYS A 234 -5.94 -4.86 5.74
C LYS A 234 -5.57 -6.16 6.46
N ALA A 235 -4.44 -6.12 7.16
CA ALA A 235 -4.04 -7.19 8.09
C ALA A 235 -3.44 -6.60 9.36
N TYR A 236 -3.57 -7.34 10.44
CA TYR A 236 -2.96 -7.12 11.74
C TYR A 236 -2.10 -8.33 12.08
N LEU A 237 -0.86 -8.09 12.42
CA LEU A 237 0.09 -9.10 12.88
C LEU A 237 0.64 -8.65 14.23
N GLU A 238 0.36 -9.36 15.30
CA GLU A 238 0.94 -9.12 16.62
C GLU A 238 2.05 -10.11 16.88
N LEU A 239 3.24 -9.59 17.14
CA LEU A 239 4.43 -10.39 17.49
C LEU A 239 4.32 -10.86 18.93
N ASN A 240 4.61 -12.13 19.18
CA ASN A 240 4.63 -12.73 20.51
C ASN A 240 5.99 -12.52 21.19
N ASN A 241 6.00 -12.20 22.51
CA ASN A 241 7.18 -11.93 23.32
C ASN A 241 8.11 -10.86 22.70
N ALA A 242 7.52 -9.81 22.13
CA ALA A 242 8.23 -8.78 21.39
C ALA A 242 7.98 -7.39 22.01
N THR A 243 8.97 -6.52 21.92
CA THR A 243 8.88 -5.14 22.41
C THR A 243 8.72 -4.15 21.27
N HIS A 244 8.52 -2.88 21.59
CA HIS A 244 8.50 -1.75 20.65
C HIS A 244 9.67 -1.77 19.66
N PHE A 245 10.82 -2.27 20.08
CA PHE A 245 12.07 -2.24 19.32
C PHE A 245 12.31 -3.51 18.48
N ALA A 246 11.37 -4.44 18.44
CA ALA A 246 11.48 -5.61 17.58
C ALA A 246 11.82 -5.29 16.11
N PRO A 247 11.30 -4.20 15.50
CA PRO A 247 11.68 -3.80 14.13
C PRO A 247 13.11 -3.27 14.00
N ASN A 248 13.83 -2.96 15.08
CA ASN A 248 15.19 -2.40 14.98
C ASN A 248 16.31 -3.46 14.90
N SER A 249 15.96 -4.72 14.90
CA SER A 249 16.88 -5.86 14.72
C SER A 249 16.30 -6.86 13.74
N ALA A 250 17.17 -7.73 13.21
CA ALA A 250 16.75 -8.75 12.24
C ALA A 250 15.67 -9.65 12.84
N ASN A 251 14.49 -9.62 12.23
CA ASN A 251 13.32 -10.38 12.66
C ASN A 251 12.71 -11.11 11.45
N THR A 252 12.73 -12.43 11.50
CA THR A 252 12.26 -13.28 10.40
C THR A 252 10.76 -13.12 10.16
N THR A 253 9.96 -12.99 11.22
CA THR A 253 8.50 -12.85 11.12
C THR A 253 8.12 -11.52 10.47
N ILE A 254 8.72 -10.39 10.92
CA ILE A 254 8.51 -9.08 10.27
C ILE A 254 8.89 -9.15 8.80
N ALA A 255 10.06 -9.71 8.48
CA ALA A 255 10.50 -9.78 7.09
C ALA A 255 9.59 -10.66 6.22
N LYS A 256 9.23 -11.85 6.70
CA LYS A 256 8.34 -12.80 5.99
C LYS A 256 7.04 -12.14 5.58
N TYR A 257 6.33 -11.54 6.54
CA TYR A 257 5.02 -10.94 6.25
C TYR A 257 5.12 -9.62 5.51
N SER A 258 6.19 -8.83 5.71
CA SER A 258 6.46 -7.67 4.87
C SER A 258 6.72 -8.06 3.41
N ILE A 259 7.54 -9.07 3.16
CA ILE A 259 7.81 -9.59 1.81
C ILE A 259 6.49 -10.07 1.18
N ALA A 260 5.73 -10.90 1.89
CA ALA A 260 4.48 -11.45 1.36
C ALA A 260 3.46 -10.35 1.03
N TRP A 261 3.31 -9.34 1.89
CA TRP A 261 2.42 -8.20 1.68
C TRP A 261 2.84 -7.34 0.50
N LEU A 262 4.13 -6.99 0.42
CA LEU A 262 4.68 -6.19 -0.69
C LEU A 262 4.57 -6.94 -2.03
N LYS A 263 4.89 -8.23 -2.06
CA LYS A 263 4.74 -9.05 -3.28
C LYS A 263 3.30 -9.11 -3.74
N LEU A 264 2.36 -9.30 -2.81
CA LEU A 264 0.95 -9.41 -3.14
C LEU A 264 0.38 -8.10 -3.69
N PHE A 265 0.67 -6.94 -3.07
CA PHE A 265 0.01 -5.67 -3.39
C PHE A 265 0.85 -4.72 -4.26
N VAL A 266 2.18 -4.83 -4.26
CA VAL A 266 3.04 -4.01 -5.13
C VAL A 266 3.34 -4.73 -6.45
N ASP A 267 3.59 -6.03 -6.40
CA ASP A 267 3.86 -6.83 -7.60
C ASP A 267 2.61 -7.52 -8.18
N ASN A 268 1.44 -7.42 -7.53
CA ASN A 268 0.22 -8.17 -7.86
C ASN A 268 0.51 -9.68 -7.99
N ASP A 269 1.47 -10.19 -7.20
CA ASP A 269 1.92 -11.57 -7.27
C ASP A 269 1.09 -12.46 -6.34
N THR A 270 0.03 -13.02 -6.89
CA THR A 270 -0.94 -13.85 -6.14
C THR A 270 -0.35 -15.11 -5.54
N ARG A 271 0.86 -15.55 -5.96
CA ARG A 271 1.57 -16.68 -5.36
C ARG A 271 1.87 -16.44 -3.87
N TYR A 272 1.97 -15.16 -3.46
CA TYR A 272 2.23 -14.78 -2.07
C TYR A 272 0.97 -14.70 -1.19
N ARG A 273 -0.24 -14.75 -1.79
CA ARG A 273 -1.51 -14.71 -1.05
C ARG A 273 -1.58 -15.79 0.05
N GLN A 274 -1.07 -16.98 -0.21
CA GLN A 274 -1.08 -18.10 0.73
C GLN A 274 -0.45 -17.81 2.10
N PHE A 275 0.45 -16.82 2.19
CA PHE A 275 1.12 -16.46 3.44
C PHE A 275 0.35 -15.46 4.29
N VAL A 276 -0.56 -14.70 3.67
CA VAL A 276 -1.31 -13.62 4.33
C VAL A 276 -2.82 -13.83 4.30
N CYS A 277 -3.29 -14.90 3.67
CA CYS A 277 -4.70 -15.24 3.54
C CYS A 277 -4.88 -16.78 3.54
N PRO A 278 -5.33 -17.39 4.65
CA PRO A 278 -5.82 -16.76 5.89
C PRO A 278 -4.72 -16.15 6.78
N GLY A 279 -3.43 -16.42 6.52
CA GLY A 279 -2.29 -15.98 7.31
C GLY A 279 -1.89 -17.00 8.40
N PRO A 280 -0.98 -16.61 9.32
CA PRO A 280 -0.51 -17.51 10.37
C PRO A 280 -1.56 -17.71 11.47
N GLY A 281 -1.52 -18.89 12.11
CA GLY A 281 -2.13 -19.07 13.42
C GLY A 281 -1.25 -18.50 14.55
N ALA A 282 -1.83 -18.37 15.75
CA ALA A 282 -1.06 -18.05 16.96
C ALA A 282 0.01 -19.13 17.22
N GLY A 283 1.17 -18.71 17.74
CA GLY A 283 2.31 -19.59 17.99
C GLY A 283 3.48 -18.86 18.63
N LEU A 284 4.68 -19.45 18.56
CA LEU A 284 5.86 -18.92 19.24
C LEU A 284 6.25 -17.49 18.79
N ALA A 285 6.06 -17.15 17.54
CA ALA A 285 6.45 -15.85 16.99
C ALA A 285 5.28 -14.88 16.75
N VAL A 286 4.05 -15.39 16.72
CA VAL A 286 2.83 -14.64 16.41
C VAL A 286 1.83 -14.82 17.53
N GLN A 287 1.46 -13.75 18.19
CA GLN A 287 0.41 -13.73 19.21
C GLN A 287 -0.96 -13.77 18.56
N GLU A 288 -1.16 -12.92 17.55
CA GLU A 288 -2.42 -12.82 16.82
C GLU A 288 -2.21 -12.43 15.36
N TYR A 289 -3.09 -12.92 14.49
CA TYR A 289 -3.22 -12.46 13.12
C TYR A 289 -4.69 -12.30 12.74
N ARG A 290 -5.02 -11.17 12.17
CA ARG A 290 -6.35 -10.87 11.60
C ARG A 290 -6.19 -10.27 10.21
N SER A 291 -7.07 -10.61 9.27
CA SER A 291 -7.05 -9.99 7.95
C SER A 291 -8.45 -9.88 7.34
N SER A 292 -8.62 -8.91 6.46
CA SER A 292 -9.82 -8.78 5.62
C SER A 292 -9.72 -9.62 4.35
N CYS A 293 -9.18 -10.80 4.44
CA CYS A 293 -8.78 -11.71 3.37
C CYS A 293 -9.77 -11.82 2.19
N ALA A 294 -11.09 -11.88 2.47
CA ALA A 294 -12.13 -11.94 1.45
C ALA A 294 -12.24 -10.64 0.62
N ASN A 295 -11.70 -9.52 1.14
CA ASN A 295 -11.79 -8.19 0.52
C ASN A 295 -10.45 -7.75 -0.10
N PHE A 296 -9.44 -8.64 -0.22
CA PHE A 296 -8.18 -8.32 -0.90
C PHE A 296 -8.44 -8.09 -2.39
N THR A 297 -8.28 -6.85 -2.82
CA THR A 297 -8.34 -6.43 -4.23
C THR A 297 -6.91 -6.28 -4.75
N ILE A 298 -6.55 -7.07 -5.77
CA ILE A 298 -5.20 -7.19 -6.32
C ILE A 298 -5.25 -6.85 -7.79
#